data_1b1b465036390322374b62373e46eda1
#
_entry.id   1b1b465036390322374b62373e46eda1
#
_cell.length_a   1.000
_cell.length_b   1.000
_cell.length_c   1.000
_cell.angle_alpha   90.00
_cell.angle_beta   90.00
_cell.angle_gamma   90.00
#
_symmetry.space_group_name_H-M   'P 1'
#
loop_
_entity.id
_entity.type
_entity.pdbx_description
1 polymer ?
#
loop_
_entity_poly.entity_id
_entity_poly.type
_entity_poly.pdbx_seq_one_letter_code
_entity_poly.pdbx_strand_id
1 'polypeptide(L)'
;MQSVQFVNGCFRTFQGVELTASMVSNYVKKGIISHPIKKKYTRDQLACLIYIVVSKNVLSMENIDSLFKMQRAHYTSAQAYDTFCDELENYLPYVFGLTKSFSELEPDVDDARKLLRSTIISAVNKIYLDCVFTDLRQEQALWPDILPDLA
;
A
#
# COMPACT_ATOMS: atom_id res chain seq x y z
N MET A 1 -13.55 -9.78 11.48
CA MET A 1 -12.47 -9.22 12.28
C MET A 1 -12.41 -7.72 12.05
N GLN A 2 -12.60 -6.91 13.10
CA GLN A 2 -12.72 -5.44 12.98
C GLN A 2 -11.52 -4.76 12.32
N SER A 3 -10.29 -5.23 12.59
CA SER A 3 -9.07 -4.67 11.98
C SER A 3 -9.05 -4.86 10.46
N VAL A 4 -9.50 -6.00 9.95
CA VAL A 4 -9.60 -6.26 8.50
C VAL A 4 -10.64 -5.33 7.87
N GLN A 5 -11.80 -5.19 8.50
CA GLN A 5 -12.85 -4.28 8.02
C GLN A 5 -12.38 -2.82 8.00
N PHE A 6 -11.67 -2.39 9.04
CA PHE A 6 -11.10 -1.05 9.12
C PHE A 6 -10.11 -0.78 7.97
N VAL A 7 -9.12 -1.65 7.80
CA VAL A 7 -8.10 -1.49 6.76
C VAL A 7 -8.73 -1.52 5.36
N ASN A 8 -9.62 -2.47 5.10
CA ASN A 8 -10.31 -2.55 3.81
C ASN A 8 -11.21 -1.34 3.56
N GLY A 9 -11.79 -0.76 4.61
CA GLY A 9 -12.55 0.48 4.53
C GLY A 9 -11.72 1.67 4.03
N CYS A 10 -10.44 1.74 4.41
CA CYS A 10 -9.53 2.79 3.94
C CYS A 10 -9.27 2.72 2.42
N PHE A 11 -9.31 1.53 1.83
CA PHE A 11 -8.94 1.28 0.44
C PHE A 11 -10.08 0.76 -0.44
N ARG A 12 -11.33 0.86 0.01
CA ARG A 12 -12.50 0.29 -0.70
C ARG A 12 -12.65 0.74 -2.15
N THR A 13 -12.09 1.89 -2.51
CA THR A 13 -12.13 2.44 -3.87
C THR A 13 -11.13 1.75 -4.81
N PHE A 14 -10.11 1.08 -4.26
CA PHE A 14 -9.03 0.48 -5.03
C PHE A 14 -9.14 -1.05 -5.01
N GLN A 15 -9.18 -1.66 -6.20
CA GLN A 15 -9.16 -3.12 -6.34
C GLN A 15 -7.74 -3.65 -6.08
N GLY A 16 -7.66 -4.89 -5.59
CA GLY A 16 -6.39 -5.56 -5.31
C GLY A 16 -5.67 -5.07 -4.04
N VAL A 17 -6.27 -4.14 -3.30
CA VAL A 17 -5.75 -3.58 -2.05
C VAL A 17 -6.60 -4.09 -0.89
N GLU A 18 -6.91 -5.40 -0.88
CA GLU A 18 -7.71 -6.00 0.18
C GLU A 18 -6.85 -6.82 1.12
N LEU A 19 -7.26 -6.82 2.39
CA LEU A 19 -6.71 -7.62 3.47
C LEU A 19 -7.71 -8.72 3.85
N THR A 20 -7.23 -9.93 4.09
CA THR A 20 -8.04 -11.03 4.62
C THR A 20 -7.58 -11.45 6.01
N ALA A 21 -8.46 -12.08 6.79
CA ALA A 21 -8.11 -12.60 8.10
C ALA A 21 -6.98 -13.65 8.03
N SER A 22 -6.96 -14.46 6.97
CA SER A 22 -5.91 -15.43 6.69
C SER A 22 -4.55 -14.77 6.45
N MET A 23 -4.52 -13.67 5.70
CA MET A 23 -3.30 -12.89 5.48
C MET A 23 -2.76 -12.34 6.78
N VAL A 24 -3.61 -11.71 7.61
CA VAL A 24 -3.20 -11.18 8.92
C VAL A 24 -2.63 -12.30 9.80
N SER A 25 -3.29 -13.44 9.87
CA SER A 25 -2.79 -14.61 10.61
C SER A 25 -1.43 -15.07 10.12
N ASN A 26 -1.19 -15.06 8.82
CA ASN A 26 0.09 -15.42 8.23
C ASN A 26 1.20 -14.41 8.57
N TYR A 27 0.91 -13.11 8.55
CA TYR A 27 1.88 -12.08 8.95
C TYR A 27 2.25 -12.16 10.42
N VAL A 28 1.28 -12.46 11.29
CA VAL A 28 1.54 -12.72 12.72
C VAL A 28 2.37 -13.99 12.90
N LYS A 29 2.02 -15.08 12.23
CA LYS A 29 2.76 -16.36 12.30
C LYS A 29 4.22 -16.20 11.86
N LYS A 30 4.49 -15.38 10.86
CA LYS A 30 5.85 -15.09 10.37
C LYS A 30 6.58 -14.02 11.18
N GLY A 31 5.97 -13.46 12.22
CA GLY A 31 6.60 -12.47 13.08
C GLY A 31 6.75 -11.08 12.47
N ILE A 32 6.11 -10.81 11.32
CA ILE A 32 6.12 -9.48 10.69
C ILE A 32 5.29 -8.50 11.52
N ILE A 33 4.19 -8.97 12.08
CA ILE A 33 3.34 -8.24 13.03
C ILE A 33 3.29 -9.04 14.32
N SER A 34 3.37 -8.36 15.47
CA SER A 34 3.21 -8.98 16.77
C SER A 34 1.78 -9.49 17.01
N HIS A 35 1.64 -10.45 17.91
CA HIS A 35 0.32 -10.98 18.27
C HIS A 35 -0.61 -9.90 18.83
N PRO A 36 -1.92 -9.95 18.52
CA PRO A 36 -2.88 -9.02 19.11
C PRO A 36 -3.00 -9.22 20.61
N ILE A 37 -3.17 -8.12 21.35
CA ILE A 37 -3.38 -8.16 22.81
C ILE A 37 -4.89 -8.29 23.07
N LYS A 38 -5.28 -9.36 23.79
CA LYS A 38 -6.70 -9.64 24.09
C LYS A 38 -7.60 -9.59 22.84
N LYS A 39 -7.11 -10.17 21.71
CA LYS A 39 -7.78 -10.17 20.40
C LYS A 39 -7.97 -8.77 19.76
N LYS A 40 -7.27 -7.75 20.25
CA LYS A 40 -7.30 -6.38 19.70
C LYS A 40 -5.93 -6.02 19.13
N TYR A 41 -5.95 -5.33 18.00
CA TYR A 41 -4.76 -4.77 17.38
C TYR A 41 -4.55 -3.33 17.86
N THR A 42 -3.31 -2.97 18.13
CA THR A 42 -2.93 -1.60 18.50
C THR A 42 -2.93 -0.69 17.26
N ARG A 43 -2.85 0.62 17.48
CA ARG A 43 -2.68 1.62 16.41
C ARG A 43 -1.46 1.31 15.54
N ASP A 44 -0.32 0.97 16.15
CA ASP A 44 0.91 0.64 15.41
C ASP A 44 0.76 -0.62 14.58
N GLN A 45 0.08 -1.63 15.09
CA GLN A 45 -0.22 -2.85 14.32
C GLN A 45 -1.16 -2.57 13.14
N LEU A 46 -2.16 -1.70 13.30
CA LEU A 46 -3.02 -1.26 12.20
C LEU A 46 -2.24 -0.46 11.14
N ALA A 47 -1.33 0.41 11.54
CA ALA A 47 -0.43 1.12 10.64
C ALA A 47 0.44 0.16 9.82
N CYS A 48 0.99 -0.89 10.45
CA CYS A 48 1.71 -1.96 9.76
C CYS A 48 0.83 -2.69 8.74
N LEU A 49 -0.42 -3.00 9.10
CA LEU A 49 -1.37 -3.67 8.18
C LEU A 49 -1.71 -2.79 6.97
N ILE A 50 -1.89 -1.49 7.17
CA ILE A 50 -2.11 -0.52 6.08
C ILE A 50 -0.91 -0.51 5.13
N TYR A 51 0.30 -0.43 5.66
CA TYR A 51 1.51 -0.48 4.87
C TYR A 51 1.63 -1.79 4.07
N ILE A 52 1.36 -2.94 4.72
CA ILE A 52 1.43 -4.26 4.08
C ILE A 52 0.43 -4.35 2.94
N VAL A 53 -0.81 -3.92 3.12
CA VAL A 53 -1.85 -4.05 2.10
C VAL A 53 -1.54 -3.23 0.84
N VAL A 54 -0.88 -2.08 1.00
CA VAL A 54 -0.41 -1.27 -0.13
C VAL A 54 0.79 -1.92 -0.82
N SER A 55 1.72 -2.47 -0.05
CA SER A 55 3.02 -2.97 -0.54
C SER A 55 3.00 -4.40 -1.06
N LYS A 56 2.05 -5.24 -0.61
CA LYS A 56 2.02 -6.70 -0.90
C LYS A 56 1.96 -7.06 -2.38
N ASN A 57 1.49 -6.17 -3.23
CA ASN A 57 1.38 -6.41 -4.66
C ASN A 57 2.68 -6.11 -5.43
N VAL A 58 3.64 -5.47 -4.80
CA VAL A 58 4.93 -5.09 -5.40
C VAL A 58 6.14 -5.64 -4.64
N LEU A 59 5.98 -6.02 -3.39
CA LEU A 59 7.04 -6.61 -2.57
C LEU A 59 6.65 -8.03 -2.14
N SER A 60 7.66 -8.91 -2.11
CA SER A 60 7.54 -10.18 -1.41
C SER A 60 7.39 -9.96 0.10
N MET A 61 6.88 -10.96 0.81
CA MET A 61 6.79 -10.91 2.27
C MET A 61 8.16 -10.75 2.95
N GLU A 62 9.20 -11.36 2.40
CA GLU A 62 10.57 -11.22 2.86
C GLU A 62 11.08 -9.78 2.70
N ASN A 63 10.80 -9.14 1.56
CA ASN A 63 11.17 -7.76 1.33
C ASN A 63 10.39 -6.78 2.22
N ILE A 64 9.10 -7.04 2.48
CA ILE A 64 8.31 -6.27 3.44
C ILE A 64 8.93 -6.36 4.85
N ASP A 65 9.28 -7.56 5.31
CA ASP A 65 9.93 -7.77 6.61
C ASP A 65 11.28 -7.04 6.69
N SER A 66 12.09 -7.12 5.62
CA SER A 66 13.37 -6.43 5.54
C SER A 66 13.22 -4.92 5.62
N LEU A 67 12.25 -4.35 4.90
CA LEU A 67 11.99 -2.91 4.92
C LEU A 67 11.47 -2.46 6.30
N PHE A 68 10.63 -3.24 6.97
CA PHE A 68 10.22 -2.97 8.35
C PHE A 68 11.42 -2.96 9.32
N LYS A 69 12.34 -3.91 9.18
CA LYS A 69 13.56 -3.96 10.00
C LYS A 69 14.43 -2.73 9.79
N MET A 70 14.62 -2.31 8.55
CA MET A 70 15.36 -1.09 8.23
C MET A 70 14.68 0.16 8.81
N GLN A 71 13.37 0.28 8.67
CA GLN A 71 12.63 1.42 9.22
C GLN A 71 12.70 1.48 10.75
N ARG A 72 12.54 0.35 11.43
CA ARG A 72 12.65 0.27 12.90
C ARG A 72 14.03 0.62 13.43
N ALA A 73 15.09 0.46 12.63
CA ALA A 73 16.44 0.86 13.01
C ALA A 73 16.64 2.39 13.01
N HIS A 74 15.82 3.14 12.26
CA HIS A 74 15.97 4.58 12.05
C HIS A 74 14.80 5.42 12.56
N TYR A 75 13.60 4.84 12.67
CA TYR A 75 12.35 5.55 12.93
C TYR A 75 11.54 4.92 14.06
N THR A 76 10.82 5.73 14.80
CA THR A 76 9.72 5.27 15.65
C THR A 76 8.54 4.82 14.76
N SER A 77 7.61 4.03 15.30
CA SER A 77 6.41 3.61 14.58
C SER A 77 5.58 4.79 14.07
N ALA A 78 5.47 5.84 14.87
CA ALA A 78 4.75 7.06 14.46
C ALA A 78 5.45 7.77 13.30
N GLN A 79 6.76 7.97 13.37
CA GLN A 79 7.54 8.59 12.29
C GLN A 79 7.48 7.77 11.00
N ALA A 80 7.59 6.43 11.09
CA ALA A 80 7.50 5.56 9.92
C ALA A 80 6.11 5.65 9.27
N TYR A 81 5.04 5.71 10.06
CA TYR A 81 3.68 5.84 9.54
C TYR A 81 3.44 7.21 8.92
N ASP A 82 3.85 8.29 9.57
CA ASP A 82 3.71 9.65 9.03
C ASP A 82 4.48 9.78 7.70
N THR A 83 5.71 9.27 7.66
CA THR A 83 6.52 9.22 6.44
C THR A 83 5.84 8.45 5.31
N PHE A 84 5.23 7.30 5.62
CA PHE A 84 4.46 6.52 4.65
C PHE A 84 3.25 7.30 4.13
N CYS A 85 2.50 7.96 5.00
CA CYS A 85 1.37 8.79 4.60
C CYS A 85 1.81 9.96 3.71
N ASP A 86 2.88 10.66 4.09
CA ASP A 86 3.42 11.79 3.32
C ASP A 86 3.83 11.36 1.90
N GLU A 87 4.51 10.21 1.77
CA GLU A 87 4.87 9.67 0.46
C GLU A 87 3.66 9.30 -0.39
N LEU A 88 2.65 8.68 0.22
CA LEU A 88 1.42 8.30 -0.46
C LEU A 88 0.63 9.53 -0.91
N GLU A 89 0.46 10.52 -0.03
CA GLU A 89 -0.23 11.78 -0.31
C GLU A 89 0.50 12.64 -1.35
N ASN A 90 1.83 12.53 -1.42
CA ASN A 90 2.63 13.22 -2.40
C ASN A 90 2.47 12.62 -3.81
N TYR A 91 2.48 11.30 -3.94
CA TYR A 91 2.58 10.62 -5.24
C TYR A 91 1.23 10.20 -5.83
N LEU A 92 0.29 9.76 -5.00
CA LEU A 92 -1.02 9.28 -5.46
C LEU A 92 -1.81 10.34 -6.27
N PRO A 93 -1.95 11.60 -5.79
CA PRO A 93 -2.64 12.63 -6.55
C PRO A 93 -1.97 12.96 -7.89
N TYR A 94 -0.65 12.89 -7.95
CA TYR A 94 0.10 13.11 -9.19
C TYR A 94 -0.22 12.07 -10.25
N VAL A 95 -0.19 10.79 -9.90
CA VAL A 95 -0.46 9.69 -10.83
C VAL A 95 -1.89 9.74 -11.36
N PHE A 96 -2.86 10.10 -10.52
CA PHE A 96 -4.27 10.26 -10.92
C PHE A 96 -4.59 11.63 -11.57
N GLY A 97 -3.58 12.45 -11.85
CA GLY A 97 -3.74 13.71 -12.58
C GLY A 97 -4.35 14.86 -11.78
N LEU A 98 -4.42 14.75 -10.45
CA LEU A 98 -4.94 15.78 -9.55
C LEU A 98 -3.91 16.87 -9.26
N THR A 99 -2.62 16.55 -9.35
CA THR A 99 -1.51 17.51 -9.24
C THR A 99 -0.60 17.41 -10.45
N LYS A 100 0.15 18.48 -10.76
CA LYS A 100 1.04 18.54 -11.93
C LYS A 100 2.44 18.01 -11.66
N SER A 101 2.81 17.88 -10.39
CA SER A 101 4.13 17.45 -9.95
C SER A 101 4.03 16.80 -8.58
N PHE A 102 5.10 16.13 -8.16
CA PHE A 102 5.28 15.62 -6.81
C PHE A 102 6.67 16.04 -6.29
N SER A 103 6.82 16.09 -4.96
CA SER A 103 8.08 16.50 -4.34
C SER A 103 9.14 15.43 -4.48
N GLU A 104 10.36 15.83 -4.86
CA GLU A 104 11.53 14.94 -4.88
C GLU A 104 12.06 14.69 -3.47
N LEU A 105 12.85 13.62 -3.31
CA LEU A 105 13.59 13.37 -2.09
C LEU A 105 14.78 14.32 -1.99
N GLU A 106 15.08 14.74 -0.76
CA GLU A 106 16.35 15.41 -0.48
C GLU A 106 17.53 14.48 -0.79
N PRO A 107 18.68 15.02 -1.25
CA PRO A 107 19.84 14.21 -1.66
C PRO A 107 20.39 13.28 -0.57
N ASP A 108 20.31 13.71 0.68
CA ASP A 108 20.96 13.07 1.84
C ASP A 108 20.03 12.16 2.66
N VAL A 109 18.87 11.77 2.11
CA VAL A 109 17.99 10.83 2.81
C VAL A 109 18.60 9.43 2.91
N ASP A 110 18.28 8.71 3.98
CA ASP A 110 18.75 7.35 4.20
C ASP A 110 18.16 6.33 3.22
N ASP A 111 18.72 5.14 3.18
CA ASP A 111 18.28 4.09 2.26
C ASP A 111 16.89 3.55 2.60
N ALA A 112 16.49 3.55 3.87
CA ALA A 112 15.14 3.15 4.25
C ALA A 112 14.09 4.09 3.65
N ARG A 113 14.36 5.40 3.61
CA ARG A 113 13.50 6.41 2.97
C ARG A 113 13.44 6.23 1.45
N LYS A 114 14.59 5.98 0.80
CA LYS A 114 14.65 5.74 -0.64
C LYS A 114 13.86 4.50 -1.04
N LEU A 115 14.01 3.41 -0.28
CA LEU A 115 13.28 2.16 -0.52
C LEU A 115 11.77 2.32 -0.27
N LEU A 116 11.39 3.06 0.77
CA LEU A 116 9.99 3.39 1.02
C LEU A 116 9.38 4.13 -0.17
N ARG A 117 10.02 5.19 -0.65
CA ARG A 117 9.54 5.94 -1.81
C ARG A 117 9.42 5.07 -3.06
N SER A 118 10.43 4.27 -3.36
CA SER A 118 10.39 3.34 -4.50
C SER A 118 9.24 2.35 -4.39
N THR A 119 8.97 1.85 -3.18
CA THR A 119 7.84 0.96 -2.91
C THR A 119 6.51 1.67 -3.15
N ILE A 120 6.34 2.89 -2.64
CA ILE A 120 5.11 3.68 -2.81
C ILE A 120 4.87 4.01 -4.29
N ILE A 121 5.90 4.46 -5.01
CA ILE A 121 5.80 4.73 -6.45
C ILE A 121 5.34 3.48 -7.20
N SER A 122 5.96 2.34 -6.95
CA SER A 122 5.60 1.07 -7.60
C SER A 122 4.18 0.63 -7.26
N ALA A 123 3.80 0.71 -5.98
CA ALA A 123 2.47 0.33 -5.50
C ALA A 123 1.37 1.24 -6.07
N VAL A 124 1.58 2.54 -6.08
CA VAL A 124 0.63 3.53 -6.62
C VAL A 124 0.47 3.36 -8.13
N ASN A 125 1.56 3.15 -8.87
CA ASN A 125 1.48 2.87 -10.30
C ASN A 125 0.71 1.57 -10.57
N LYS A 126 0.89 0.52 -9.77
CA LYS A 126 0.12 -0.73 -9.88
C LYS A 126 -1.37 -0.49 -9.63
N ILE A 127 -1.71 0.26 -8.58
CA ILE A 127 -3.10 0.63 -8.26
C ILE A 127 -3.72 1.42 -9.42
N TYR A 128 -3.01 2.40 -9.96
CA TYR A 128 -3.44 3.19 -11.10
C TYR A 128 -3.73 2.31 -12.33
N LEU A 129 -2.81 1.43 -12.69
CA LEU A 129 -2.98 0.52 -13.82
C LEU A 129 -4.19 -0.41 -13.63
N ASP A 130 -4.38 -0.95 -12.45
CA ASP A 130 -5.53 -1.82 -12.15
C ASP A 130 -6.85 -1.05 -12.25
N CYS A 131 -6.90 0.20 -11.81
CA CYS A 131 -8.06 1.06 -11.97
C CYS A 131 -8.36 1.34 -13.44
N VAL A 132 -7.36 1.79 -14.21
CA VAL A 132 -7.53 2.12 -15.64
C VAL A 132 -7.98 0.90 -16.44
N PHE A 133 -7.36 -0.25 -16.27
CA PHE A 133 -7.74 -1.46 -17.00
C PHE A 133 -9.12 -1.98 -16.57
N THR A 134 -9.52 -1.79 -15.33
CA THR A 134 -10.87 -2.13 -14.88
C THR A 134 -11.90 -1.24 -15.56
N ASP A 135 -11.67 0.07 -15.61
CA ASP A 135 -12.56 1.03 -16.28
C ASP A 135 -12.66 0.74 -17.78
N LEU A 136 -11.53 0.49 -18.45
CA LEU A 136 -11.52 0.14 -19.88
C LEU A 136 -12.31 -1.13 -20.17
N ARG A 137 -12.25 -2.16 -19.31
CA ARG A 137 -13.06 -3.38 -19.50
C ARG A 137 -14.55 -3.12 -19.27
N GLN A 138 -14.89 -2.25 -18.34
CA GLN A 138 -16.30 -1.85 -18.09
C GLN A 138 -16.83 -1.04 -19.29
N GLU A 139 -16.07 -0.11 -19.81
CA GLU A 139 -16.44 0.66 -21.00
C GLU A 139 -16.58 -0.24 -22.23
N GLN A 140 -15.67 -1.18 -22.44
CA GLN A 140 -15.78 -2.16 -23.54
C GLN A 140 -17.05 -3.02 -23.42
N ALA A 141 -17.41 -3.45 -22.21
CA ALA A 141 -18.64 -4.21 -21.99
C ALA A 141 -19.91 -3.41 -22.33
N LEU A 142 -19.87 -2.08 -22.18
CA LEU A 142 -20.97 -1.17 -22.53
C LEU A 142 -20.97 -0.80 -24.02
N TRP A 143 -19.80 -0.75 -24.64
CA TRP A 143 -19.59 -0.28 -26.03
C TRP A 143 -18.71 -1.23 -26.83
N PRO A 144 -19.13 -2.50 -27.04
CA PRO A 144 -18.26 -3.53 -27.63
C PRO A 144 -17.85 -3.23 -29.08
N ASP A 145 -18.65 -2.45 -29.81
CA ASP A 145 -18.38 -2.12 -31.22
C ASP A 145 -17.46 -0.90 -31.40
N ILE A 146 -17.17 -0.17 -30.34
CA ILE A 146 -16.39 1.08 -30.38
C ILE A 146 -14.97 0.89 -29.83
N LEU A 147 -14.80 0.06 -28.80
CA LEU A 147 -13.53 -0.17 -28.13
C LEU A 147 -12.88 -1.48 -28.61
N PRO A 148 -11.54 -1.55 -28.65
CA PRO A 148 -10.83 -2.77 -29.00
C PRO A 148 -11.11 -3.89 -27.99
N ASP A 149 -11.07 -5.12 -28.46
CA ASP A 149 -11.19 -6.30 -27.61
C ASP A 149 -9.99 -6.38 -26.64
N LEU A 150 -10.29 -6.41 -25.35
CA LEU A 150 -9.29 -6.46 -24.25
C LEU A 150 -9.23 -7.87 -23.60
N ALA A 151 -9.94 -8.83 -24.15
CA ALA A 151 -9.96 -10.19 -23.62
C ALA A 151 -8.62 -10.93 -23.83
#